data_de06aeb61702619bc40e61f6c6d448bd
#
_entry.id   de06aeb61702619bc40e61f6c6d448bd
#
_cell.length_a   1.000
_cell.length_b   1.000
_cell.length_c   1.000
_cell.angle_alpha   90.00
_cell.angle_beta   90.00
_cell.angle_gamma   90.00
#
_symmetry.space_group_name_H-M   'P 1'
#
loop_
_entity.id
_entity.type
_entity.pdbx_description
1 polymer ?
#
loop_
_entity_poly.entity_id
_entity_poly.type
_entity_poly.pdbx_seq_one_letter_code
_entity_poly.pdbx_strand_id
1 'polypeptide(L)'
;DLHLSIRRQRQMCIRDSIALAYCVIKLFFANIKRGGILLCQIAVGSLYMFSIPRGFSDGFNSWCKQIFALCLTAFLQTTLLFLGLLTWQTNMLLGLGIMLSASEVPRIAQQFGLDTSIRFNMVSVSSTVNTAMRAGKFVTSKFA
;
A
#
# COMPACT_ATOMS: atom_id res chain seq x y z
N ASP A 1 46.34 13.07 3.73
CA ASP A 1 45.55 11.83 3.48
C ASP A 1 44.41 11.61 4.49
N LEU A 2 44.61 11.99 5.76
CA LEU A 2 43.59 11.83 6.82
C LEU A 2 42.32 12.65 6.55
N HIS A 3 42.45 13.89 6.08
CA HIS A 3 41.32 14.76 5.77
C HIS A 3 40.47 14.25 4.58
N LEU A 4 41.09 13.58 3.64
CA LEU A 4 40.39 12.98 2.48
C LEU A 4 39.60 11.74 2.89
N SER A 5 40.11 10.91 3.81
CA SER A 5 39.40 9.74 4.32
C SER A 5 38.21 10.14 5.17
N ILE A 6 38.33 11.17 6.02
CA ILE A 6 37.23 11.70 6.85
C ILE A 6 36.13 12.32 5.99
N ARG A 7 36.46 13.06 4.92
CA ARG A 7 35.48 13.58 3.98
C ARG A 7 34.73 12.48 3.25
N ARG A 8 35.41 11.43 2.81
CA ARG A 8 34.81 10.31 2.10
C ARG A 8 33.87 9.53 3.02
N GLN A 9 34.24 9.34 4.26
CA GLN A 9 33.41 8.68 5.28
C GLN A 9 32.15 9.49 5.62
N ARG A 10 32.22 10.83 5.72
CA ARG A 10 31.06 11.71 5.91
C ARG A 10 30.13 11.69 4.70
N GLN A 11 30.66 11.70 3.49
CA GLN A 11 29.83 11.64 2.28
C GLN A 11 29.07 10.31 2.14
N MET A 12 29.69 9.18 2.51
CA MET A 12 29.00 7.88 2.55
C MET A 12 27.88 7.90 3.61
N CYS A 13 28.12 8.39 4.80
CA CYS A 13 27.13 8.44 5.87
C CYS A 13 25.91 9.30 5.51
N ILE A 14 26.10 10.44 4.88
CA ILE A 14 25.01 11.33 4.44
C ILE A 14 24.18 10.68 3.33
N ARG A 15 24.84 10.07 2.35
CA ARG A 15 24.19 9.39 1.22
C ARG A 15 23.30 8.23 1.69
N ASP A 16 23.82 7.44 2.64
CA ASP A 16 23.10 6.30 3.19
C ASP A 16 21.95 6.74 4.10
N SER A 17 22.13 7.82 4.86
CA SER A 17 21.07 8.42 5.69
C SER A 17 19.91 8.94 4.83
N ILE A 18 20.19 9.54 3.68
CA ILE A 18 19.17 9.99 2.72
C ILE A 18 18.41 8.80 2.14
N ALA A 19 19.13 7.72 1.78
CA ALA A 19 18.51 6.50 1.25
C ALA A 19 17.59 5.85 2.31
N LEU A 20 18.02 5.81 3.57
CA LEU A 20 17.22 5.32 4.69
C LEU A 20 15.97 6.17 4.89
N ALA A 21 16.10 7.48 4.94
CA ALA A 21 14.97 8.40 5.08
C ALA A 21 13.96 8.21 3.95
N TYR A 22 14.40 8.06 2.72
CA TYR A 22 13.55 7.77 1.57
C TYR A 22 12.76 6.46 1.72
N CYS A 23 13.43 5.38 2.14
CA CYS A 23 12.79 4.08 2.36
C CYS A 23 11.72 4.15 3.46
N VAL A 24 12.03 4.80 4.59
CA VAL A 24 11.10 4.96 5.72
C VAL A 24 9.87 5.76 5.30
N ILE A 25 10.06 6.89 4.62
CA ILE A 25 8.96 7.75 4.15
C ILE A 25 8.08 6.98 3.16
N LYS A 26 8.67 6.27 2.21
CA LYS A 26 7.93 5.47 1.22
C LYS A 26 7.07 4.39 1.88
N LEU A 27 7.62 3.68 2.87
CA LEU A 27 6.90 2.64 3.61
C LEU A 27 5.82 3.24 4.51
N PHE A 28 6.07 4.39 5.12
CA PHE A 28 5.10 5.11 5.93
C PHE A 28 3.85 5.50 5.11
N PHE A 29 4.03 6.11 3.94
CA PHE A 29 2.92 6.42 3.04
C PHE A 29 2.18 5.17 2.54
N ALA A 30 2.89 4.09 2.28
CA ALA A 30 2.27 2.82 1.90
C ALA A 30 1.37 2.27 3.02
N ASN A 31 1.80 2.38 4.28
CA ASN A 31 1.00 1.95 5.43
C ASN A 31 -0.23 2.83 5.66
N ILE A 32 -0.11 4.15 5.53
CA ILE A 32 -1.27 5.07 5.60
C ILE A 32 -2.30 4.73 4.53
N LYS A 33 -1.86 4.53 3.29
CA LYS A 33 -2.74 4.15 2.18
C LYS A 33 -3.49 2.84 2.47
N ARG A 34 -2.81 1.85 3.05
CA ARG A 34 -3.45 0.58 3.43
C ARG A 34 -4.44 0.73 4.56
N GLY A 35 -4.11 1.56 5.56
CA GLY A 35 -5.05 1.90 6.63
C GLY A 35 -6.35 2.49 6.08
N GLY A 36 -6.27 3.40 5.11
CA GLY A 36 -7.43 3.94 4.42
C GLY A 36 -8.24 2.88 3.66
N ILE A 37 -7.56 1.97 2.95
CA ILE A 37 -8.21 0.86 2.26
C ILE A 37 -8.91 -0.07 3.24
N LEU A 38 -8.27 -0.38 4.38
CA LEU A 38 -8.86 -1.24 5.42
C LEU A 38 -10.12 -0.62 6.02
N LEU A 39 -10.13 0.68 6.27
CA LEU A 39 -11.34 1.39 6.73
C LEU A 39 -12.48 1.29 5.72
N CYS A 40 -12.21 1.48 4.43
CA CYS A 40 -13.21 1.28 3.38
C CYS A 40 -13.72 -0.17 3.33
N GLN A 41 -12.83 -1.15 3.49
CA GLN A 41 -13.19 -2.57 3.52
C GLN A 41 -14.10 -2.91 4.71
N ILE A 42 -13.84 -2.34 5.89
CA ILE A 42 -14.69 -2.53 7.07
C ILE A 42 -16.07 -1.92 6.83
N ALA A 43 -16.14 -0.73 6.24
CA ALA A 43 -17.40 -0.09 5.91
C ALA A 43 -18.24 -0.92 4.92
N VAL A 44 -17.62 -1.47 3.89
CA VAL A 44 -18.28 -2.34 2.90
C VAL A 44 -18.62 -3.72 3.49
N GLY A 45 -17.86 -4.17 4.50
CA GLY A 45 -18.07 -5.45 5.18
C GLY A 45 -19.46 -5.60 5.77
N SER A 46 -20.05 -4.51 6.27
CA SER A 46 -21.43 -4.51 6.78
C SER A 46 -22.45 -4.92 5.70
N LEU A 47 -22.24 -4.53 4.45
CA LEU A 47 -23.09 -4.91 3.32
C LEU A 47 -22.98 -6.40 2.99
N TYR A 48 -21.78 -6.97 3.09
CA TYR A 48 -21.57 -8.40 2.88
C TYR A 48 -22.24 -9.27 3.95
N MET A 49 -22.31 -8.76 5.20
CA MET A 49 -23.04 -9.42 6.28
C MET A 49 -24.55 -9.57 5.97
N PHE A 50 -25.17 -8.60 5.34
CA PHE A 50 -26.57 -8.68 4.91
C PHE A 50 -26.79 -9.64 3.73
N SER A 51 -25.76 -10.00 3.02
CA SER A 51 -25.83 -10.93 1.87
C SER A 51 -25.84 -12.40 2.30
N ILE A 52 -25.30 -12.72 3.49
CA ILE A 52 -25.19 -14.10 3.99
C ILE A 52 -26.57 -14.79 4.11
N PRO A 53 -27.61 -14.16 4.67
CA PRO A 53 -28.94 -14.80 4.82
C PRO A 53 -29.61 -15.15 3.48
N ARG A 54 -29.15 -14.53 2.38
CA ARG A 54 -29.64 -14.78 1.01
C ARG A 54 -28.92 -15.93 0.29
N GLY A 55 -27.97 -16.59 0.97
CA GLY A 55 -27.22 -17.74 0.41
C GLY A 55 -25.97 -17.35 -0.41
N PHE A 56 -25.61 -16.08 -0.49
CA PHE A 56 -24.41 -15.61 -1.19
C PHE A 56 -23.20 -15.50 -0.23
N SER A 57 -22.60 -16.66 0.10
CA SER A 57 -21.43 -16.73 1.01
C SER A 57 -20.09 -16.41 0.32
N ASP A 58 -20.02 -16.51 -1.01
CA ASP A 58 -18.76 -16.33 -1.78
C ASP A 58 -18.19 -14.92 -1.67
N GLY A 59 -19.06 -13.90 -1.66
CA GLY A 59 -18.66 -12.52 -1.46
C GLY A 59 -18.04 -12.26 -0.10
N PHE A 60 -18.61 -12.84 0.95
CA PHE A 60 -18.10 -12.73 2.30
C PHE A 60 -16.73 -13.43 2.47
N ASN A 61 -16.57 -14.65 1.93
CA ASN A 61 -15.31 -15.36 1.95
C ASN A 61 -14.19 -14.60 1.21
N SER A 62 -14.52 -14.01 0.07
CA SER A 62 -13.59 -13.18 -0.70
C SER A 62 -13.18 -11.94 0.09
N TRP A 63 -14.12 -11.27 0.74
CA TRP A 63 -13.87 -10.11 1.60
C TRP A 63 -12.98 -10.46 2.80
N CYS A 64 -13.24 -11.58 3.49
CA CYS A 64 -12.38 -12.05 4.59
C CYS A 64 -10.95 -12.31 4.13
N LYS A 65 -10.77 -12.96 2.98
CA LYS A 65 -9.44 -13.21 2.40
C LYS A 65 -8.69 -11.91 2.10
N GLN A 66 -9.37 -10.89 1.58
CA GLN A 66 -8.78 -9.59 1.29
C GLN A 66 -8.33 -8.86 2.56
N ILE A 67 -9.14 -8.85 3.62
CA ILE A 67 -8.76 -8.24 4.90
C ILE A 67 -7.55 -8.95 5.49
N PHE A 68 -7.57 -10.28 5.51
CA PHE A 68 -6.45 -11.07 6.02
C PHE A 68 -5.16 -10.80 5.23
N ALA A 69 -5.25 -10.72 3.92
CA ALA A 69 -4.13 -10.38 3.05
C ALA A 69 -3.55 -9.00 3.34
N LEU A 70 -4.40 -7.99 3.54
CA LEU A 70 -3.98 -6.64 3.89
C LEU A 70 -3.27 -6.58 5.25
N CYS A 71 -3.85 -7.22 6.26
CA CYS A 71 -3.26 -7.29 7.61
C CYS A 71 -1.91 -8.02 7.60
N LEU A 72 -1.83 -9.18 6.93
CA LEU A 72 -0.60 -9.96 6.82
C LEU A 72 0.51 -9.16 6.12
N THR A 73 0.16 -8.49 5.03
CA THR A 73 1.12 -7.68 4.28
C THR A 73 1.63 -6.49 5.10
N ALA A 74 0.75 -5.81 5.85
CA ALA A 74 1.13 -4.72 6.73
C ALA A 74 2.05 -5.21 7.86
N PHE A 75 1.72 -6.35 8.46
CA PHE A 75 2.53 -6.98 9.51
C PHE A 75 3.93 -7.33 9.02
N LEU A 76 4.04 -8.02 7.87
CA LEU A 76 5.34 -8.38 7.29
C LEU A 76 6.18 -7.15 6.95
N GLN A 77 5.58 -6.10 6.42
CA GLN A 77 6.32 -4.87 6.10
C GLN A 77 6.84 -4.15 7.33
N THR A 78 6.02 -4.02 8.38
CA THR A 78 6.44 -3.39 9.64
C THR A 78 7.53 -4.20 10.33
N THR A 79 7.43 -5.51 10.32
CA THR A 79 8.44 -6.40 10.89
C THR A 79 9.77 -6.28 10.15
N LEU A 80 9.77 -6.30 8.81
CA LEU A 80 10.99 -6.13 8.01
C LEU A 80 11.60 -4.73 8.18
N LEU A 81 10.77 -3.69 8.30
CA LEU A 81 11.26 -2.35 8.58
C LEU A 81 11.95 -2.28 9.93
N PHE A 82 11.35 -2.85 10.96
CA PHE A 82 11.91 -2.87 12.29
C PHE A 82 13.23 -3.66 12.36
N LEU A 83 13.27 -4.86 11.73
CA LEU A 83 14.49 -5.65 11.61
C LEU A 83 15.59 -4.91 10.84
N GLY A 84 15.22 -4.23 9.75
CA GLY A 84 16.15 -3.40 8.99
C GLY A 84 16.76 -2.28 9.81
N LEU A 85 15.96 -1.60 10.65
CA LEU A 85 16.45 -0.55 11.56
C LEU A 85 17.39 -1.10 12.63
N LEU A 86 17.09 -2.26 13.21
CA LEU A 86 17.97 -2.91 14.18
C LEU A 86 19.31 -3.32 13.55
N THR A 87 19.25 -3.90 12.36
CA THR A 87 20.44 -4.35 11.62
C THR A 87 21.28 -3.19 11.09
N TRP A 88 20.64 -2.03 10.87
CA TRP A 88 21.34 -0.80 10.45
C TRP A 88 22.47 -0.40 11.39
N GLN A 89 22.28 -0.60 12.70
CA GLN A 89 23.28 -0.26 13.72
C GLN A 89 24.53 -1.15 13.63
N THR A 90 24.39 -2.39 13.18
CA THR A 90 25.49 -3.35 13.05
C THR A 90 26.11 -3.35 11.64
N ASN A 91 25.28 -3.38 10.60
CA ASN A 91 25.68 -3.41 9.20
C ASN A 91 24.74 -2.56 8.35
N MET A 92 25.20 -1.39 7.97
CA MET A 92 24.43 -0.38 7.23
C MET A 92 23.90 -0.88 5.88
N LEU A 93 24.71 -1.59 5.10
CA LEU A 93 24.32 -2.16 3.81
C LEU A 93 23.26 -3.25 3.95
N LEU A 94 23.41 -4.11 4.97
CA LEU A 94 22.47 -5.19 5.22
C LEU A 94 21.10 -4.62 5.68
N GLY A 95 21.12 -3.64 6.58
CA GLY A 95 19.92 -2.95 7.03
C GLY A 95 19.14 -2.29 5.88
N LEU A 96 19.87 -1.60 4.98
CA LEU A 96 19.27 -1.00 3.78
C LEU A 96 18.65 -2.07 2.86
N GLY A 97 19.33 -3.20 2.66
CA GLY A 97 18.83 -4.31 1.85
C GLY A 97 17.51 -4.89 2.40
N ILE A 98 17.42 -5.10 3.71
CA ILE A 98 16.19 -5.57 4.37
C ILE A 98 15.05 -4.55 4.21
N MET A 99 15.33 -3.25 4.37
CA MET A 99 14.33 -2.21 4.19
C MET A 99 13.83 -2.11 2.74
N LEU A 100 14.71 -2.27 1.77
CA LEU A 100 14.32 -2.31 0.36
C LEU A 100 13.45 -3.54 0.06
N SER A 101 13.76 -4.71 0.63
CA SER A 101 12.94 -5.91 0.47
C SER A 101 11.54 -5.74 1.06
N ALA A 102 11.38 -4.95 2.12
CA ALA A 102 10.06 -4.64 2.69
C ALA A 102 9.12 -3.94 1.68
N SER A 103 9.66 -3.20 0.71
CA SER A 103 8.87 -2.56 -0.35
C SER A 103 8.31 -3.55 -1.38
N GLU A 104 8.91 -4.74 -1.52
CA GLU A 104 8.49 -5.80 -2.44
C GLU A 104 7.45 -6.77 -1.84
N VAL A 105 7.25 -6.74 -0.52
CA VAL A 105 6.30 -7.63 0.18
C VAL A 105 4.90 -7.63 -0.43
N PRO A 106 4.30 -6.47 -0.83
CA PRO A 106 2.97 -6.47 -1.46
C PRO A 106 2.94 -7.22 -2.78
N ARG A 107 4.03 -7.14 -3.55
CA ARG A 107 4.15 -7.83 -4.84
C ARG A 107 4.21 -9.34 -4.65
N ILE A 108 4.96 -9.79 -3.66
CA ILE A 108 5.04 -11.20 -3.30
C ILE A 108 3.68 -11.71 -2.81
N ALA A 109 3.00 -10.97 -1.94
CA ALA A 109 1.68 -11.33 -1.45
C ALA A 109 0.65 -11.50 -2.58
N GLN A 110 0.71 -10.65 -3.62
CA GLN A 110 -0.14 -10.77 -4.81
C GLN A 110 0.14 -12.06 -5.61
N GLN A 111 1.39 -12.50 -5.69
CA GLN A 111 1.75 -13.76 -6.37
C GLN A 111 1.16 -14.99 -5.68
N PHE A 112 0.94 -14.94 -4.38
CA PHE A 112 0.26 -15.98 -3.61
C PHE A 112 -1.27 -15.91 -3.69
N GLY A 113 -1.83 -15.12 -4.60
CA GLY A 113 -3.28 -14.99 -4.77
C GLY A 113 -3.96 -14.18 -3.66
N LEU A 114 -3.18 -13.52 -2.81
CA LEU A 114 -3.66 -12.57 -1.82
C LEU A 114 -3.80 -11.21 -2.51
N ASP A 115 -4.94 -10.98 -3.15
CA ASP A 115 -5.22 -9.71 -3.82
C ASP A 115 -5.32 -8.57 -2.80
N THR A 116 -4.19 -7.91 -2.55
CA THR A 116 -4.09 -6.71 -1.70
C THR A 116 -4.37 -5.43 -2.49
N SER A 117 -4.50 -5.53 -3.81
CA SER A 117 -4.79 -4.40 -4.68
C SER A 117 -6.28 -4.36 -4.99
N ILE A 118 -7.01 -3.48 -4.31
CA ILE A 118 -8.22 -2.92 -4.88
C ILE A 118 -7.74 -2.12 -6.10
N ARG A 119 -7.81 -2.70 -7.27
CA ARG A 119 -7.68 -1.94 -8.52
C ARG A 119 -8.89 -1.01 -8.60
N PHE A 120 -8.79 0.15 -8.02
CA PHE A 120 -9.63 1.25 -8.43
C PHE A 120 -9.27 1.51 -9.90
N ASN A 121 -10.06 0.92 -10.78
CA ASN A 121 -9.98 1.19 -12.20
C ASN A 121 -10.38 2.66 -12.36
N MET A 122 -9.44 3.59 -12.32
CA MET A 122 -9.68 5.02 -12.57
C MET A 122 -10.37 5.24 -13.92
N VAL A 123 -10.20 4.31 -14.85
CA VAL A 123 -10.89 4.28 -16.13
C VAL A 123 -12.42 4.10 -15.95
N SER A 124 -12.85 3.29 -14.98
CA SER A 124 -14.28 3.11 -14.68
C SER A 124 -14.89 4.34 -14.03
N VAL A 125 -14.16 5.02 -13.14
CA VAL A 125 -14.63 6.27 -12.51
C VAL A 125 -14.73 7.39 -13.53
N SER A 126 -13.77 7.54 -14.43
CA SER A 126 -13.80 8.56 -15.48
C SER A 126 -14.92 8.32 -16.50
N SER A 127 -15.23 7.06 -16.83
CA SER A 127 -16.36 6.73 -17.72
C SER A 127 -17.71 7.02 -17.05
N THR A 128 -17.84 6.74 -15.76
CA THR A 128 -19.07 7.04 -14.99
C THR A 128 -19.29 8.56 -14.85
N VAL A 129 -18.24 9.32 -14.58
CA VAL A 129 -18.30 10.79 -14.51
C VAL A 129 -18.67 11.39 -15.88
N ASN A 130 -18.07 10.90 -16.96
CA ASN A 130 -18.42 11.34 -18.32
C ASN A 130 -19.86 11.01 -18.71
N THR A 131 -20.37 9.85 -18.30
CA THR A 131 -21.77 9.47 -18.51
C THR A 131 -22.71 10.34 -17.70
N ALA A 132 -22.38 10.65 -16.44
CA ALA A 132 -23.15 11.56 -15.60
C ALA A 132 -23.17 13.00 -16.15
N MET A 133 -22.03 13.51 -16.66
CA MET A 133 -21.98 14.82 -17.32
C MET A 133 -22.79 14.88 -18.62
N ARG A 134 -22.81 13.79 -19.41
CA ARG A 134 -23.66 13.70 -20.61
C ARG A 134 -25.14 13.68 -20.24
N ALA A 135 -25.54 12.93 -19.23
CA ALA A 135 -26.90 12.92 -18.73
C ALA A 135 -27.35 14.31 -18.21
N GLY A 136 -26.48 15.02 -17.50
CA GLY A 136 -26.72 16.39 -17.06
C GLY A 136 -26.93 17.37 -18.18
N LYS A 137 -26.17 17.28 -19.29
CA LYS A 137 -26.36 18.11 -20.50
C LYS A 137 -27.66 17.82 -21.24
N PHE A 138 -28.10 16.57 -21.25
CA PHE A 138 -29.40 16.20 -21.85
C PHE A 138 -30.59 16.78 -21.08
N VAL A 139 -30.49 16.83 -19.75
CA VAL A 139 -31.56 17.42 -18.91
C VAL A 139 -31.62 18.92 -19.09
N THR A 140 -30.50 19.64 -19.13
CA THR A 140 -30.45 21.11 -19.33
C THR A 140 -30.92 21.52 -20.72
N SER A 141 -30.66 20.71 -21.74
CA SER A 141 -31.10 21.01 -23.14
C SER A 141 -32.61 20.79 -23.38
N LYS A 142 -33.30 20.06 -22.49
CA LYS A 142 -34.76 19.85 -22.61
C LYS A 142 -35.56 20.87 -21.80
N PHE A 143 -34.95 21.64 -20.95
CA PHE A 143 -35.58 22.66 -20.11
C PHE A 143 -35.22 24.10 -20.54
N ALA A 144 -34.43 24.27 -21.58
CA ALA A 144 -34.20 25.51 -22.31
C ALA A 144 -34.90 25.51 -23.65
#